data_0f762401ac7f8a6e6e62b8378fb82f00
#
_entry.id   0f762401ac7f8a6e6e62b8378fb82f00
#
_cell.length_a   1.000
_cell.length_b   1.000
_cell.length_c   1.000
_cell.angle_alpha   90.00
_cell.angle_beta   90.00
_cell.angle_gamma   90.00
#
_symmetry.space_group_name_H-M   'P 1'
#
loop_
_entity.id
_entity.type
_entity.pdbx_description
1 polymer ?
#
loop_
_entity_poly.entity_id
_entity_poly.type
_entity_poly.pdbx_seq_one_letter_code
_entity_poly.pdbx_strand_id
1 'polypeptide(L)'
;MGKKKFTLQLGEKPYIISAKPDGFGMRLSSMLIGMYLAEKLGFNFGFVWDNSIDLDRFDIRTKISEDIYYFANDMENVSSIFSYFFLKKYYITDYKIQKNHGFKLHSKIRTFDEIKSPPFENEWGWYSAGIEGGLPSNWILNCNEIECLIDLKRIFYNLDFKENLRYIINQVINLVKTFGEDFIALHIRGADIIYGDYYKKWSLQDFVGDKVFPYEIALEIIKRHTNANVKIIIFGQDVKSNMKLLNYIIENKILPKNKIFTVDEFINQTFSSLQRVFFEINLMSKAYAIYSPKVSAFSRAAMMISGKDILIAYEDIFNVQERFDIIQRNLFSLGLNDLQIARSLFYQYTLSLKLKMPLNICLEILKKALYFDRDNDAYRIYIIDN
;
A
#
# COMPACT_ATOMS: atom_id res chain seq x y z
N MET A 1 31.80 -11.80 -6.67
CA MET A 1 30.82 -12.54 -7.52
C MET A 1 30.84 -11.94 -8.91
N GLY A 2 31.16 -12.73 -9.94
CA GLY A 2 31.22 -12.24 -11.33
C GLY A 2 29.85 -11.78 -11.79
N LYS A 3 29.77 -10.59 -12.35
CA LYS A 3 28.57 -10.04 -13.00
C LYS A 3 28.18 -10.96 -14.15
N LYS A 4 27.15 -11.80 -13.99
CA LYS A 4 26.56 -12.50 -15.13
C LYS A 4 25.96 -11.42 -16.04
N LYS A 5 26.53 -11.26 -17.25
CA LYS A 5 25.87 -10.51 -18.31
C LYS A 5 24.59 -11.24 -18.66
N PHE A 6 23.46 -10.62 -18.43
CA PHE A 6 22.17 -11.09 -18.88
C PHE A 6 22.09 -10.87 -20.40
N THR A 7 22.41 -11.89 -21.15
CA THR A 7 22.21 -11.94 -22.61
C THR A 7 21.26 -13.09 -22.85
N LEU A 8 20.04 -12.79 -23.29
CA LEU A 8 19.14 -13.79 -23.86
C LEU A 8 19.86 -14.42 -25.07
N GLN A 9 20.15 -15.70 -25.01
CA GLN A 9 20.61 -16.43 -26.17
C GLN A 9 19.40 -16.68 -27.07
N LEU A 10 19.56 -16.49 -28.37
CA LEU A 10 18.56 -16.84 -29.39
C LEU A 10 18.10 -18.29 -29.18
N GLY A 11 16.85 -18.51 -28.79
CA GLY A 11 16.27 -19.81 -28.48
C GLY A 11 15.86 -20.00 -27.00
N GLU A 12 16.20 -19.09 -26.09
CA GLU A 12 15.71 -19.15 -24.71
C GLU A 12 14.29 -18.58 -24.60
N LYS A 13 13.51 -19.14 -23.65
CA LYS A 13 12.17 -18.65 -23.36
C LYS A 13 12.22 -17.19 -22.92
N PRO A 14 11.24 -16.36 -23.33
CA PRO A 14 11.14 -14.98 -22.87
C PRO A 14 11.05 -14.88 -21.34
N TYR A 15 11.28 -13.68 -20.83
CA TYR A 15 11.22 -13.38 -19.40
C TYR A 15 10.07 -12.49 -19.04
N ILE A 16 9.55 -12.67 -17.83
CA ILE A 16 8.81 -11.66 -17.07
C ILE A 16 9.74 -11.16 -15.96
N ILE A 17 10.06 -9.87 -15.96
CA ILE A 17 11.00 -9.28 -14.99
C ILE A 17 10.27 -8.28 -14.10
N SER A 18 10.32 -8.52 -12.78
CA SER A 18 9.87 -7.57 -11.78
C SER A 18 11.00 -6.57 -11.46
N ALA A 19 10.76 -5.27 -11.71
CA ALA A 19 11.76 -4.21 -11.55
C ALA A 19 11.20 -2.94 -10.89
N LYS A 20 10.22 -3.07 -9.99
CA LYS A 20 9.63 -1.93 -9.28
C LYS A 20 10.56 -1.36 -8.22
N PRO A 21 10.88 -0.06 -8.26
CA PRO A 21 11.76 0.59 -7.28
C PRO A 21 11.02 1.12 -6.02
N ASP A 22 9.71 0.92 -5.93
CA ASP A 22 8.87 1.45 -4.85
C ASP A 22 9.02 0.68 -3.52
N GLY A 23 8.20 1.00 -2.51
CA GLY A 23 8.18 0.34 -1.21
C GLY A 23 7.83 -1.16 -1.28
N PHE A 24 8.01 -1.85 -0.15
CA PHE A 24 7.93 -3.32 -0.06
C PHE A 24 6.64 -3.92 -0.66
N GLY A 25 5.46 -3.35 -0.36
CA GLY A 25 4.19 -3.86 -0.87
C GLY A 25 4.09 -3.81 -2.41
N MET A 26 4.63 -2.77 -3.04
CA MET A 26 4.66 -2.65 -4.50
C MET A 26 5.63 -3.65 -5.14
N ARG A 27 6.84 -3.81 -4.56
CA ARG A 27 7.84 -4.78 -5.04
C ARG A 27 7.32 -6.20 -4.92
N LEU A 28 6.75 -6.54 -3.77
CA LEU A 28 6.17 -7.86 -3.54
C LEU A 28 5.03 -8.16 -4.52
N SER A 29 4.11 -7.22 -4.71
CA SER A 29 3.01 -7.36 -5.67
C SER A 29 3.51 -7.57 -7.09
N SER A 30 4.52 -6.78 -7.53
CA SER A 30 5.13 -6.93 -8.85
C SER A 30 5.80 -8.29 -9.02
N MET A 31 6.46 -8.81 -7.97
CA MET A 31 7.05 -10.15 -8.00
C MET A 31 5.99 -11.24 -8.09
N LEU A 32 4.93 -11.17 -7.28
CA LEU A 32 3.85 -12.16 -7.29
C LEU A 32 3.15 -12.20 -8.66
N ILE A 33 2.79 -11.03 -9.21
CA ILE A 33 2.19 -10.92 -10.55
C ILE A 33 3.16 -11.43 -11.60
N GLY A 34 4.45 -11.07 -11.52
CA GLY A 34 5.47 -11.53 -12.46
C GLY A 34 5.65 -13.05 -12.47
N MET A 35 5.70 -13.67 -11.30
CA MET A 35 5.79 -15.14 -11.18
C MET A 35 4.53 -15.82 -11.70
N TYR A 36 3.35 -15.29 -11.37
CA TYR A 36 2.07 -15.77 -11.88
C TYR A 36 2.04 -15.76 -13.41
N LEU A 37 2.40 -14.64 -14.03
CA LEU A 37 2.43 -14.50 -15.49
C LEU A 37 3.46 -15.43 -16.11
N ALA A 38 4.65 -15.54 -15.54
CA ALA A 38 5.68 -16.43 -16.03
C ALA A 38 5.21 -17.90 -16.02
N GLU A 39 4.53 -18.35 -14.96
CA GLU A 39 3.92 -19.69 -14.88
C GLU A 39 2.83 -19.89 -15.96
N LYS A 40 1.89 -18.94 -16.10
CA LYS A 40 0.78 -19.05 -17.07
C LYS A 40 1.24 -19.01 -18.53
N LEU A 41 2.28 -18.23 -18.83
CA LEU A 41 2.81 -18.08 -20.18
C LEU A 41 3.88 -19.13 -20.54
N GLY A 42 4.42 -19.82 -19.55
CA GLY A 42 5.58 -20.71 -19.70
C GLY A 42 6.89 -19.95 -19.96
N PHE A 43 6.99 -18.71 -19.49
CA PHE A 43 8.17 -17.84 -19.57
C PHE A 43 9.10 -18.05 -18.37
N ASN A 44 10.31 -17.53 -18.47
CA ASN A 44 11.20 -17.42 -17.32
C ASN A 44 10.78 -16.25 -16.43
N PHE A 45 11.06 -16.35 -15.12
CA PHE A 45 10.89 -15.24 -14.19
C PHE A 45 12.26 -14.71 -13.75
N GLY A 46 12.34 -13.40 -13.56
CA GLY A 46 13.46 -12.73 -12.94
C GLY A 46 13.01 -11.50 -12.16
N PHE A 47 13.85 -11.01 -11.26
CA PHE A 47 13.58 -9.76 -10.58
C PHE A 47 14.87 -9.00 -10.27
N VAL A 48 14.73 -7.68 -10.18
CA VAL A 48 15.76 -6.78 -9.69
C VAL A 48 15.30 -6.15 -8.38
N TRP A 49 16.25 -5.87 -7.50
CA TRP A 49 15.99 -5.25 -6.22
C TRP A 49 17.04 -4.17 -5.97
N ASP A 50 16.68 -2.94 -6.28
CA ASP A 50 17.55 -1.81 -6.03
C ASP A 50 17.33 -1.30 -4.61
N ASN A 51 18.42 -1.13 -3.86
CA ASN A 51 18.37 -0.54 -2.53
C ASN A 51 18.32 0.99 -2.61
N SER A 52 18.77 1.58 -3.73
CA SER A 52 18.58 2.99 -4.01
C SER A 52 17.17 3.21 -4.54
N ILE A 53 16.24 3.52 -3.68
CA ILE A 53 15.10 4.29 -4.06
C ILE A 53 15.67 5.65 -4.50
N ASP A 54 15.11 6.19 -5.57
CA ASP A 54 15.43 7.54 -6.02
C ASP A 54 15.22 8.49 -4.81
N LEU A 55 16.29 8.73 -4.08
CA LEU A 55 16.25 9.45 -2.79
C LEU A 55 15.73 10.88 -2.99
N ASP A 56 15.86 11.43 -4.20
CA ASP A 56 15.27 12.73 -4.56
C ASP A 56 13.74 12.70 -4.52
N ARG A 57 13.11 11.52 -4.68
CA ARG A 57 11.67 11.33 -4.52
C ARG A 57 11.26 11.06 -3.07
N PHE A 58 12.16 10.56 -2.24
CA PHE A 58 11.80 9.97 -0.95
C PHE A 58 12.82 10.32 0.13
N ASP A 59 13.43 11.51 0.08
CA ASP A 59 14.22 11.99 1.23
C ASP A 59 13.29 12.28 2.42
N ILE A 60 12.74 11.21 2.94
CA ILE A 60 11.75 11.16 4.00
C ILE A 60 12.46 10.81 5.32
N ARG A 61 13.72 11.09 5.42
CA ARG A 61 14.48 10.96 6.66
C ARG A 61 14.20 12.10 7.64
N THR A 62 13.16 12.87 7.40
CA THR A 62 12.74 13.87 8.36
C THR A 62 12.30 13.13 9.62
N LYS A 63 13.10 13.18 10.65
CA LYS A 63 12.79 12.73 12.01
C LYS A 63 11.66 13.61 12.53
N ILE A 64 10.43 13.24 12.22
CA ILE A 64 9.24 14.09 12.44
C ILE A 64 8.91 14.17 13.92
N SER A 65 9.11 13.10 14.66
CA SER A 65 9.16 13.07 16.13
C SER A 65 9.65 11.70 16.60
N GLU A 66 10.05 11.58 17.87
CA GLU A 66 10.49 10.31 18.46
C GLU A 66 9.37 9.25 18.47
N ASP A 67 8.12 9.65 18.23
CA ASP A 67 6.92 8.84 18.37
C ASP A 67 6.24 8.47 17.05
N ILE A 68 6.68 9.02 15.92
CA ILE A 68 6.19 8.62 14.60
C ILE A 68 7.23 7.68 14.02
N TYR A 69 6.96 6.38 14.10
CA TYR A 69 7.73 5.36 13.40
C TYR A 69 7.47 5.52 11.91
N TYR A 70 8.30 6.33 11.33
CA TYR A 70 8.35 6.54 9.91
C TYR A 70 9.18 5.42 9.30
N PHE A 71 8.52 4.49 8.64
CA PHE A 71 9.23 3.57 7.77
C PHE A 71 9.56 4.33 6.49
N ALA A 72 10.67 5.06 6.53
CA ALA A 72 11.33 5.45 5.33
C ALA A 72 11.46 4.23 4.43
N ASN A 73 11.49 4.43 3.16
CA ASN A 73 11.71 3.42 2.15
C ASN A 73 13.11 2.76 2.26
N ASP A 74 13.70 2.64 3.46
CA ASP A 74 14.89 1.86 3.71
C ASP A 74 14.58 0.41 3.37
N MET A 75 14.72 0.13 2.08
CA MET A 75 14.59 -1.23 1.60
C MET A 75 15.85 -1.97 2.01
N GLU A 76 15.67 -2.93 2.89
CA GLU A 76 16.76 -3.81 3.28
C GLU A 76 17.34 -4.53 2.06
N ASN A 77 18.60 -4.94 2.17
CA ASN A 77 19.26 -5.72 1.14
C ASN A 77 18.43 -6.96 0.83
N VAL A 78 18.28 -7.26 -0.44
CA VAL A 78 17.55 -8.45 -0.92
C VAL A 78 17.98 -9.76 -0.24
N SER A 79 19.24 -9.84 0.18
CA SER A 79 19.79 -10.99 0.92
C SER A 79 19.26 -11.10 2.37
N SER A 80 18.65 -10.05 2.92
CA SER A 80 17.93 -10.11 4.20
C SER A 80 16.51 -10.66 4.05
N ILE A 81 15.99 -10.71 2.83
CA ILE A 81 14.61 -11.10 2.53
C ILE A 81 14.55 -12.55 2.04
N PHE A 82 15.37 -12.91 1.06
CA PHE A 82 15.30 -14.20 0.38
C PHE A 82 16.51 -15.07 0.63
N SER A 83 16.33 -16.39 0.50
CA SER A 83 17.42 -17.35 0.62
C SER A 83 18.44 -17.21 -0.53
N TYR A 84 19.63 -17.74 -0.30
CA TYR A 84 20.68 -17.77 -1.33
C TYR A 84 20.24 -18.51 -2.61
N PHE A 85 19.50 -19.62 -2.45
CA PHE A 85 19.05 -20.42 -3.59
C PHE A 85 18.01 -19.69 -4.43
N PHE A 86 17.08 -18.97 -3.79
CA PHE A 86 16.11 -18.13 -4.48
C PHE A 86 16.79 -17.00 -5.26
N LEU A 87 17.74 -16.31 -4.64
CA LEU A 87 18.51 -15.25 -5.29
C LEU A 87 19.33 -15.76 -6.46
N LYS A 88 19.99 -16.91 -6.29
CA LYS A 88 20.78 -17.52 -7.39
C LYS A 88 19.91 -17.87 -8.59
N LYS A 89 18.65 -18.25 -8.37
CA LYS A 89 17.71 -18.66 -9.42
C LYS A 89 17.06 -17.48 -10.14
N TYR A 90 16.66 -16.45 -9.42
CA TYR A 90 15.76 -15.42 -9.93
C TYR A 90 16.30 -13.99 -9.92
N TYR A 91 17.32 -13.71 -9.11
CA TYR A 91 17.82 -12.34 -8.94
C TYR A 91 18.72 -11.93 -10.11
N ILE A 92 18.36 -10.80 -10.74
CA ILE A 92 19.07 -10.23 -11.88
C ILE A 92 19.88 -9.03 -11.41
N THR A 93 21.18 -9.02 -11.75
CA THR A 93 22.10 -7.95 -11.37
C THR A 93 22.48 -7.05 -12.55
N ASP A 94 21.80 -7.19 -13.70
CA ASP A 94 22.09 -6.38 -14.88
C ASP A 94 21.57 -4.95 -14.69
N TYR A 95 22.49 -4.00 -14.71
CA TYR A 95 22.20 -2.58 -14.52
C TYR A 95 21.25 -1.97 -15.58
N LYS A 96 21.26 -2.48 -16.82
CA LYS A 96 20.37 -1.99 -17.88
C LYS A 96 18.90 -2.30 -17.58
N ILE A 97 18.64 -3.44 -16.95
CA ILE A 97 17.30 -3.86 -16.54
C ILE A 97 16.83 -3.03 -15.33
N GLN A 98 17.73 -2.73 -14.40
CA GLN A 98 17.41 -1.98 -13.18
C GLN A 98 16.92 -0.55 -13.45
N LYS A 99 17.34 0.08 -14.54
CA LYS A 99 17.00 1.48 -14.88
C LYS A 99 15.74 1.64 -15.73
N ASN A 100 15.21 0.58 -16.29
CA ASN A 100 14.05 0.70 -17.14
C ASN A 100 12.76 0.54 -16.31
N HIS A 101 12.02 1.62 -16.13
CA HIS A 101 10.77 1.68 -15.38
C HIS A 101 9.52 1.71 -16.27
N GLY A 102 9.68 1.46 -17.56
CA GLY A 102 8.58 1.46 -18.51
C GLY A 102 7.76 0.17 -18.40
N PHE A 103 6.58 0.20 -17.77
CA PHE A 103 5.68 -0.95 -17.67
C PHE A 103 4.53 -0.79 -18.66
N LYS A 104 4.63 -1.45 -19.82
CA LYS A 104 3.60 -1.38 -20.86
C LYS A 104 2.61 -2.54 -20.83
N LEU A 105 2.90 -3.59 -20.06
CA LEU A 105 2.11 -4.81 -20.09
C LEU A 105 0.63 -4.58 -19.77
N HIS A 106 0.33 -3.76 -18.76
CA HIS A 106 -1.03 -3.45 -18.33
C HIS A 106 -1.66 -2.21 -19.00
N SER A 107 -0.93 -1.55 -19.90
CA SER A 107 -1.44 -0.34 -20.58
C SER A 107 -2.54 -0.62 -21.63
N LYS A 108 -2.74 -1.89 -21.97
CA LYS A 108 -3.76 -2.36 -22.91
C LYS A 108 -4.39 -3.63 -22.38
N ILE A 109 -5.68 -3.80 -22.66
CA ILE A 109 -6.37 -5.07 -22.41
C ILE A 109 -5.87 -6.09 -23.44
N ARG A 110 -5.51 -7.29 -22.95
CA ARG A 110 -4.95 -8.40 -23.76
C ARG A 110 -5.49 -9.75 -23.30
N THR A 111 -5.24 -10.77 -24.11
CA THR A 111 -5.34 -12.17 -23.70
C THR A 111 -3.95 -12.72 -23.33
N PHE A 112 -3.88 -13.89 -22.68
CA PHE A 112 -2.60 -14.57 -22.42
C PHE A 112 -1.86 -14.90 -23.72
N ASP A 113 -2.57 -15.27 -24.80
CA ASP A 113 -1.97 -15.60 -26.09
C ASP A 113 -1.33 -14.39 -26.77
N GLU A 114 -1.94 -13.20 -26.65
CA GLU A 114 -1.36 -11.95 -27.13
C GLU A 114 -0.11 -11.55 -26.34
N ILE A 115 -0.08 -11.80 -25.01
CA ILE A 115 1.11 -11.52 -24.21
C ILE A 115 2.24 -12.50 -24.55
N LYS A 116 1.90 -13.75 -24.88
CA LYS A 116 2.84 -14.79 -25.22
C LYS A 116 3.49 -14.59 -26.59
N SER A 117 2.85 -13.86 -27.46
CA SER A 117 3.29 -13.64 -28.84
C SER A 117 4.08 -12.34 -29.00
N PRO A 118 5.19 -12.31 -29.77
CA PRO A 118 5.89 -11.07 -30.09
C PRO A 118 4.99 -10.11 -30.93
N PRO A 119 5.25 -8.79 -30.94
CA PRO A 119 6.45 -8.17 -30.33
C PRO A 119 6.30 -7.95 -28.82
N PHE A 120 7.39 -8.22 -28.10
CA PHE A 120 7.48 -7.95 -26.66
C PHE A 120 7.88 -6.49 -26.39
N GLU A 121 7.77 -6.06 -25.13
CA GLU A 121 8.21 -4.74 -24.69
C GLU A 121 9.73 -4.56 -24.85
N ASN A 122 10.49 -5.61 -24.62
CA ASN A 122 11.93 -5.68 -24.73
C ASN A 122 12.32 -6.96 -25.51
N GLU A 123 13.54 -7.01 -26.05
CA GLU A 123 14.05 -8.19 -26.73
C GLU A 123 13.99 -9.49 -25.89
N TRP A 124 14.07 -9.34 -24.56
CA TRP A 124 14.01 -10.45 -23.62
C TRP A 124 12.60 -10.77 -23.08
N GLY A 125 11.58 -9.93 -23.35
CA GLY A 125 10.21 -10.14 -22.90
C GLY A 125 9.56 -8.90 -22.31
N TRP A 126 8.90 -9.05 -21.14
CA TRP A 126 8.10 -8.02 -20.50
C TRP A 126 8.56 -7.66 -19.09
N TYR A 127 8.44 -6.38 -18.72
CA TYR A 127 8.40 -6.02 -17.31
C TYR A 127 7.07 -6.43 -16.68
N SER A 128 7.14 -6.99 -15.47
CA SER A 128 5.94 -7.27 -14.68
C SER A 128 5.22 -5.97 -14.37
N ALA A 129 3.92 -5.96 -14.60
CA ALA A 129 3.06 -4.90 -14.12
C ALA A 129 3.14 -4.85 -12.59
N GLY A 130 3.34 -3.65 -12.06
CA GLY A 130 3.08 -3.41 -10.65
C GLY A 130 1.56 -3.38 -10.41
N ILE A 131 1.19 -3.16 -9.16
CA ILE A 131 -0.21 -3.09 -8.75
C ILE A 131 -0.97 -1.90 -9.35
N GLU A 132 -0.30 -0.97 -10.02
CA GLU A 132 -0.94 0.14 -10.72
C GLU A 132 -1.95 -0.34 -11.77
N GLY A 133 -1.69 -1.49 -12.39
CA GLY A 133 -2.63 -2.15 -13.29
C GLY A 133 -3.76 -2.91 -12.59
N GLY A 134 -3.75 -2.98 -11.26
CA GLY A 134 -4.63 -3.87 -10.51
C GLY A 134 -4.21 -5.35 -10.61
N LEU A 135 -5.17 -6.25 -10.38
CA LEU A 135 -4.95 -7.69 -10.61
C LEU A 135 -4.83 -7.98 -12.12
N PRO A 136 -4.13 -9.05 -12.51
CA PRO A 136 -4.10 -9.49 -13.91
C PRO A 136 -5.48 -9.62 -14.57
N SER A 137 -6.50 -10.01 -13.83
CA SER A 137 -7.90 -10.07 -14.30
C SER A 137 -8.46 -8.73 -14.78
N ASN A 138 -7.91 -7.60 -14.35
CA ASN A 138 -8.35 -6.27 -14.77
C ASN A 138 -7.92 -5.90 -16.20
N TRP A 139 -6.87 -6.55 -16.73
CA TRP A 139 -6.29 -6.22 -18.03
C TRP A 139 -5.94 -7.45 -18.89
N ILE A 140 -6.22 -8.67 -18.41
CA ILE A 140 -6.16 -9.92 -19.19
C ILE A 140 -7.55 -10.50 -19.30
N LEU A 141 -8.14 -10.49 -20.50
CA LEU A 141 -9.53 -10.87 -20.75
C LEU A 141 -9.87 -12.29 -20.33
N ASN A 142 -8.96 -13.23 -20.52
CA ASN A 142 -9.14 -14.65 -20.19
C ASN A 142 -8.50 -15.04 -18.84
N CYS A 143 -8.29 -14.09 -17.95
CA CYS A 143 -7.81 -14.31 -16.59
C CYS A 143 -8.99 -14.39 -15.61
N ASN A 144 -9.20 -15.54 -15.01
CA ASN A 144 -10.17 -15.69 -13.93
C ASN A 144 -9.59 -15.09 -12.64
N GLU A 145 -10.31 -14.16 -12.02
CA GLU A 145 -9.85 -13.42 -10.84
C GLU A 145 -9.68 -14.32 -9.61
N ILE A 146 -10.62 -15.22 -9.37
CA ILE A 146 -10.59 -16.13 -8.21
C ILE A 146 -9.37 -17.06 -8.33
N GLU A 147 -9.17 -17.67 -9.49
CA GLU A 147 -8.00 -18.52 -9.74
C GLU A 147 -6.69 -17.75 -9.64
N CYS A 148 -6.66 -16.53 -10.17
CA CYS A 148 -5.52 -15.63 -10.07
C CYS A 148 -5.15 -15.36 -8.60
N LEU A 149 -6.11 -15.00 -7.76
CA LEU A 149 -5.88 -14.76 -6.34
C LEU A 149 -5.39 -16.00 -5.61
N ILE A 150 -5.96 -17.18 -5.90
CA ILE A 150 -5.51 -18.47 -5.33
C ILE A 150 -4.06 -18.76 -5.73
N ASP A 151 -3.71 -18.54 -6.99
CA ASP A 151 -2.35 -18.74 -7.49
C ASP A 151 -1.35 -17.75 -6.86
N LEU A 152 -1.71 -16.46 -6.75
CA LEU A 152 -0.88 -15.45 -6.10
C LEU A 152 -0.58 -15.81 -4.63
N LYS A 153 -1.59 -16.28 -3.88
CA LYS A 153 -1.40 -16.82 -2.54
C LYS A 153 -0.44 -17.99 -2.52
N ARG A 154 -0.65 -18.98 -3.39
CA ARG A 154 0.21 -20.17 -3.52
C ARG A 154 1.67 -19.75 -3.81
N ILE A 155 1.86 -18.82 -4.74
CA ILE A 155 3.17 -18.27 -5.09
C ILE A 155 3.83 -17.63 -3.87
N PHE A 156 3.10 -16.78 -3.12
CA PHE A 156 3.63 -16.13 -1.93
C PHE A 156 4.16 -17.13 -0.89
N TYR A 157 3.40 -18.17 -0.56
CA TYR A 157 3.82 -19.17 0.42
C TYR A 157 4.94 -20.09 -0.07
N ASN A 158 5.18 -20.13 -1.38
CA ASN A 158 6.29 -20.85 -2.01
C ASN A 158 7.56 -19.98 -2.19
N LEU A 159 7.50 -18.68 -1.88
CA LEU A 159 8.69 -17.83 -1.88
C LEU A 159 9.68 -18.31 -0.81
N ASP A 160 10.95 -18.44 -1.20
CA ASP A 160 12.00 -18.89 -0.30
C ASP A 160 12.57 -17.74 0.54
N PHE A 161 11.74 -17.26 1.49
CA PHE A 161 12.12 -16.24 2.45
C PHE A 161 13.19 -16.74 3.42
N LYS A 162 13.95 -15.82 4.02
CA LYS A 162 14.82 -16.09 5.15
C LYS A 162 14.04 -16.63 6.34
N GLU A 163 14.72 -17.41 7.18
CA GLU A 163 14.11 -18.11 8.32
C GLU A 163 13.40 -17.16 9.30
N ASN A 164 14.01 -16.01 9.60
CA ASN A 164 13.40 -14.99 10.46
C ASN A 164 12.06 -14.45 9.92
N LEU A 165 11.90 -14.32 8.59
CA LEU A 165 10.64 -13.90 8.00
C LEU A 165 9.63 -15.06 7.93
N ARG A 166 10.08 -16.30 7.70
CA ARG A 166 9.21 -17.48 7.81
C ARG A 166 8.67 -17.65 9.23
N TYR A 167 9.50 -17.38 10.23
CA TYR A 167 9.08 -17.39 11.63
C TYR A 167 7.93 -16.39 11.88
N ILE A 168 8.00 -15.18 11.29
CA ILE A 168 6.93 -14.18 11.38
C ILE A 168 5.62 -14.68 10.77
N ILE A 169 5.66 -15.37 9.62
CA ILE A 169 4.45 -15.97 9.02
C ILE A 169 3.79 -16.93 10.03
N ASN A 170 4.58 -17.79 10.67
CA ASN A 170 4.09 -18.74 11.66
C ASN A 170 3.55 -18.03 12.93
N GLN A 171 4.21 -16.97 13.40
CA GLN A 171 3.71 -16.14 14.51
C GLN A 171 2.34 -15.55 14.19
N VAL A 172 2.15 -14.99 12.99
CA VAL A 172 0.86 -14.43 12.56
C VAL A 172 -0.22 -15.52 12.53
N ILE A 173 0.07 -16.69 11.97
CA ILE A 173 -0.88 -17.81 11.92
C ILE A 173 -1.32 -18.22 13.33
N ASN A 174 -0.37 -18.29 14.27
CA ASN A 174 -0.67 -18.65 15.65
C ASN A 174 -1.44 -17.53 16.38
N LEU A 175 -1.07 -16.26 16.19
CA LEU A 175 -1.79 -15.12 16.75
C LEU A 175 -3.25 -15.11 16.33
N VAL A 176 -3.54 -15.27 15.04
CA VAL A 176 -4.92 -15.25 14.52
C VAL A 176 -5.77 -16.36 15.13
N LYS A 177 -5.19 -17.55 15.38
CA LYS A 177 -5.90 -18.63 16.07
C LYS A 177 -6.33 -18.24 17.48
N THR A 178 -5.59 -17.35 18.15
CA THR A 178 -5.96 -16.89 19.51
C THR A 178 -7.10 -15.88 19.54
N PHE A 179 -7.46 -15.29 18.38
CA PHE A 179 -8.54 -14.32 18.34
C PHE A 179 -9.91 -14.94 18.59
N GLY A 180 -10.11 -16.20 18.23
CA GLY A 180 -11.37 -16.93 18.40
C GLY A 180 -12.53 -16.44 17.56
N GLU A 181 -12.34 -15.40 16.75
CA GLU A 181 -13.32 -14.79 15.86
C GLU A 181 -12.61 -14.06 14.70
N ASP A 182 -13.37 -13.75 13.64
CA ASP A 182 -12.87 -12.98 12.51
C ASP A 182 -12.51 -11.53 12.92
N PHE A 183 -11.60 -10.92 12.17
CA PHE A 183 -11.27 -9.52 12.38
C PHE A 183 -11.27 -8.74 11.06
N ILE A 184 -11.49 -7.44 11.19
CA ILE A 184 -11.39 -6.45 10.12
C ILE A 184 -10.08 -5.71 10.27
N ALA A 185 -9.35 -5.54 9.17
CA ALA A 185 -8.18 -4.67 9.11
C ALA A 185 -8.60 -3.28 8.62
N LEU A 186 -8.28 -2.26 9.40
CA LEU A 186 -8.48 -0.86 9.04
C LEU A 186 -7.12 -0.24 8.75
N HIS A 187 -6.74 -0.16 7.47
CA HIS A 187 -5.41 0.32 7.07
C HIS A 187 -5.44 1.83 6.82
N ILE A 188 -5.13 2.60 7.86
CA ILE A 188 -5.04 4.06 7.81
C ILE A 188 -3.68 4.47 7.27
N ARG A 189 -3.62 4.72 5.97
CA ARG A 189 -2.42 5.21 5.31
C ARG A 189 -2.38 6.74 5.36
N GLY A 190 -1.22 7.29 5.63
CA GLY A 190 -1.09 8.73 5.60
C GLY A 190 0.20 9.32 6.17
N ALA A 191 0.93 8.61 7.03
CA ALA A 191 2.06 9.21 7.75
C ALA A 191 3.13 9.78 6.82
N ASP A 192 3.60 9.02 5.84
CA ASP A 192 4.57 9.47 4.83
C ASP A 192 4.04 10.65 4.02
N ILE A 193 2.77 10.66 3.73
CA ILE A 193 2.10 11.68 2.92
C ILE A 193 1.88 12.96 3.74
N ILE A 194 1.55 12.82 5.02
CA ILE A 194 1.17 13.94 5.88
C ILE A 194 2.39 14.63 6.45
N TYR A 195 3.40 13.86 6.84
CA TYR A 195 4.58 14.38 7.52
C TYR A 195 5.79 14.58 6.60
N GLY A 196 5.79 14.02 5.39
CA GLY A 196 6.91 14.11 4.46
C GLY A 196 6.90 15.41 3.64
N ASP A 197 8.00 16.15 3.65
CA ASP A 197 8.16 17.41 2.89
C ASP A 197 8.05 17.21 1.38
N TYR A 198 8.42 16.04 0.88
CA TYR A 198 8.28 15.71 -0.54
C TYR A 198 6.84 15.89 -1.04
N TYR A 199 5.85 15.49 -0.23
CA TYR A 199 4.45 15.57 -0.61
C TYR A 199 3.80 16.95 -0.40
N LYS A 200 4.54 17.92 0.14
CA LYS A 200 4.12 19.34 0.19
C LYS A 200 4.32 20.06 -1.14
N LYS A 201 4.95 19.41 -2.14
CA LYS A 201 5.13 19.96 -3.49
C LYS A 201 3.81 19.96 -4.26
N TRP A 202 3.48 21.08 -4.90
CA TRP A 202 2.24 21.28 -5.64
C TRP A 202 1.95 20.19 -6.69
N SER A 203 2.96 19.80 -7.47
CA SER A 203 2.81 18.81 -8.56
C SER A 203 2.40 17.41 -8.13
N LEU A 204 2.34 17.13 -6.83
CA LEU A 204 2.03 15.82 -6.29
C LEU A 204 0.67 15.75 -5.59
N GLN A 205 -0.04 16.88 -5.44
CA GLN A 205 -1.26 16.92 -4.62
C GLN A 205 -2.41 16.06 -5.18
N ASP A 206 -2.60 16.03 -6.49
CA ASP A 206 -3.61 15.18 -7.13
C ASP A 206 -3.32 13.68 -6.90
N PHE A 207 -2.04 13.30 -7.02
CA PHE A 207 -1.59 11.94 -6.76
C PHE A 207 -1.71 11.53 -5.27
N VAL A 208 -1.57 12.50 -4.39
CA VAL A 208 -1.58 12.30 -2.94
C VAL A 208 -3.02 12.24 -2.41
N GLY A 209 -3.95 12.96 -3.03
CA GLY A 209 -5.35 13.05 -2.59
C GLY A 209 -6.02 11.69 -2.42
N ASP A 210 -5.82 10.80 -3.36
CA ASP A 210 -6.46 9.47 -3.38
C ASP A 210 -5.72 8.41 -2.54
N LYS A 211 -4.63 8.78 -1.86
CA LYS A 211 -3.82 7.84 -1.06
C LYS A 211 -4.05 7.94 0.45
N VAL A 212 -4.65 9.03 0.91
CA VAL A 212 -4.87 9.26 2.34
C VAL A 212 -6.17 8.62 2.79
N PHE A 213 -6.15 8.05 3.97
CA PHE A 213 -7.35 7.59 4.64
C PHE A 213 -7.61 8.47 5.87
N PRO A 214 -8.54 9.43 5.80
CA PRO A 214 -8.85 10.30 6.92
C PRO A 214 -9.37 9.53 8.14
N TYR A 215 -8.91 9.88 9.33
CA TYR A 215 -9.31 9.24 10.59
C TYR A 215 -10.81 9.40 10.87
N GLU A 216 -11.41 10.49 10.39
CA GLU A 216 -12.84 10.76 10.48
C GLU A 216 -13.66 9.70 9.72
N ILE A 217 -13.17 9.29 8.53
CA ILE A 217 -13.77 8.22 7.73
C ILE A 217 -13.58 6.86 8.44
N ALA A 218 -12.38 6.63 9.00
CA ALA A 218 -12.10 5.43 9.78
C ALA A 218 -13.05 5.28 10.97
N LEU A 219 -13.33 6.36 11.69
CA LEU A 219 -14.30 6.41 12.78
C LEU A 219 -15.71 5.97 12.32
N GLU A 220 -16.17 6.47 11.17
CA GLU A 220 -17.50 6.09 10.66
C GLU A 220 -17.57 4.63 10.20
N ILE A 221 -16.49 4.08 9.65
CA ILE A 221 -16.42 2.64 9.35
C ILE A 221 -16.52 1.83 10.66
N ILE A 222 -15.78 2.21 11.69
CA ILE A 222 -15.85 1.53 13.00
C ILE A 222 -17.28 1.55 13.56
N LYS A 223 -17.96 2.70 13.49
CA LYS A 223 -19.35 2.83 13.94
C LYS A 223 -20.32 1.90 13.21
N ARG A 224 -20.10 1.61 11.93
CA ARG A 224 -20.90 0.65 11.16
C ARG A 224 -20.77 -0.81 11.63
N HIS A 225 -19.68 -1.11 12.34
CA HIS A 225 -19.41 -2.46 12.85
C HIS A 225 -19.71 -2.68 14.33
N THR A 226 -20.39 -1.74 15.00
CA THR A 226 -20.71 -1.84 16.43
C THR A 226 -21.55 -3.05 16.81
N ASN A 227 -22.41 -3.50 15.89
CA ASN A 227 -23.29 -4.66 16.08
C ASN A 227 -22.69 -5.97 15.52
N ALA A 228 -21.52 -5.92 14.89
CA ALA A 228 -20.88 -7.09 14.31
C ALA A 228 -20.06 -7.84 15.37
N ASN A 229 -20.11 -9.17 15.31
CA ASN A 229 -19.24 -9.99 16.19
C ASN A 229 -17.86 -10.19 15.54
N VAL A 230 -17.15 -9.07 15.31
CA VAL A 230 -15.81 -9.05 14.72
C VAL A 230 -14.89 -8.17 15.57
N LYS A 231 -13.60 -8.46 15.54
CA LYS A 231 -12.57 -7.56 16.04
C LYS A 231 -12.16 -6.56 14.98
N ILE A 232 -11.68 -5.40 15.39
CA ILE A 232 -11.11 -4.40 14.48
C ILE A 232 -9.65 -4.18 14.87
N ILE A 233 -8.75 -4.28 13.89
CA ILE A 233 -7.34 -3.97 14.09
C ILE A 233 -6.99 -2.77 13.20
N ILE A 234 -6.50 -1.70 13.83
CA ILE A 234 -6.04 -0.49 13.17
C ILE A 234 -4.59 -0.68 12.77
N PHE A 235 -4.31 -0.58 11.47
CA PHE A 235 -2.99 -0.58 10.87
C PHE A 235 -2.64 0.84 10.39
N GLY A 236 -1.40 1.24 10.55
CA GLY A 236 -0.93 2.53 10.07
C GLY A 236 0.34 2.96 10.76
N GLN A 237 1.11 3.82 10.10
CA GLN A 237 2.43 4.25 10.58
C GLN A 237 2.37 5.33 11.66
N ASP A 238 1.25 6.06 11.77
CA ASP A 238 1.06 7.10 12.78
C ASP A 238 0.48 6.51 14.07
N VAL A 239 1.36 5.96 14.90
CA VAL A 239 1.00 5.29 16.15
C VAL A 239 0.20 6.22 17.08
N LYS A 240 0.58 7.51 17.17
CA LYS A 240 -0.11 8.48 18.04
C LYS A 240 -1.55 8.73 17.60
N SER A 241 -1.76 8.94 16.32
CA SER A 241 -3.10 9.16 15.79
C SER A 241 -3.96 7.89 15.83
N ASN A 242 -3.36 6.73 15.61
CA ASN A 242 -4.04 5.43 15.79
C ASN A 242 -4.51 5.26 17.25
N MET A 243 -3.67 5.59 18.22
CA MET A 243 -4.02 5.54 19.65
C MET A 243 -5.11 6.55 20.03
N LYS A 244 -5.12 7.76 19.43
CA LYS A 244 -6.19 8.74 19.64
C LYS A 244 -7.53 8.21 19.14
N LEU A 245 -7.57 7.62 17.95
CA LEU A 245 -8.78 6.97 17.44
C LEU A 245 -9.24 5.84 18.35
N LEU A 246 -8.32 4.95 18.78
CA LEU A 246 -8.61 3.85 19.68
C LEU A 246 -9.20 4.36 21.02
N ASN A 247 -8.57 5.34 21.65
CA ASN A 247 -9.02 5.91 22.92
C ASN A 247 -10.40 6.56 22.77
N TYR A 248 -10.61 7.35 21.72
CA TYR A 248 -11.90 7.96 21.44
C TYR A 248 -13.03 6.92 21.34
N ILE A 249 -12.78 5.79 20.66
CA ILE A 249 -13.75 4.71 20.50
C ILE A 249 -14.11 4.09 21.86
N ILE A 250 -13.12 3.86 22.73
CA ILE A 250 -13.30 3.25 24.06
C ILE A 250 -14.00 4.23 25.01
N GLU A 251 -13.53 5.47 25.10
CA GLU A 251 -14.07 6.51 26.00
C GLU A 251 -15.52 6.85 25.69
N ASN A 252 -15.87 6.87 24.40
CA ASN A 252 -17.25 7.13 23.95
C ASN A 252 -18.11 5.85 23.90
N LYS A 253 -17.59 4.71 24.39
CA LYS A 253 -18.30 3.41 24.44
C LYS A 253 -18.85 2.94 23.10
N ILE A 254 -18.17 3.31 21.99
CA ILE A 254 -18.56 2.89 20.63
C ILE A 254 -18.32 1.39 20.47
N LEU A 255 -17.13 0.91 20.91
CA LEU A 255 -16.79 -0.50 21.02
C LEU A 255 -16.10 -0.79 22.36
N PRO A 256 -16.24 -1.99 22.92
CA PRO A 256 -15.50 -2.40 24.10
C PRO A 256 -14.02 -2.65 23.73
N LYS A 257 -13.10 -2.44 24.69
CA LYS A 257 -11.64 -2.58 24.49
C LYS A 257 -11.21 -3.93 23.92
N ASN A 258 -11.90 -5.00 24.21
CA ASN A 258 -11.58 -6.34 23.69
C ASN A 258 -12.00 -6.58 22.22
N LYS A 259 -12.62 -5.59 21.57
CA LYS A 259 -13.04 -5.66 20.16
C LYS A 259 -12.25 -4.75 19.24
N ILE A 260 -11.42 -3.85 19.77
CA ILE A 260 -10.62 -2.93 18.96
C ILE A 260 -9.19 -2.84 19.48
N PHE A 261 -8.23 -2.88 18.54
CA PHE A 261 -6.80 -2.92 18.80
C PHE A 261 -6.05 -2.05 17.78
N THR A 262 -4.86 -1.61 18.15
CA THR A 262 -3.85 -1.20 17.17
C THR A 262 -2.94 -2.38 16.84
N VAL A 263 -2.37 -2.41 15.66
CA VAL A 263 -1.41 -3.47 15.27
C VAL A 263 -0.20 -3.48 16.20
N ASP A 264 0.17 -2.33 16.77
CA ASP A 264 1.29 -2.18 17.70
C ASP A 264 1.15 -3.03 18.97
N GLU A 265 -0.07 -3.37 19.37
CA GLU A 265 -0.32 -4.25 20.52
C GLU A 265 0.15 -5.70 20.28
N PHE A 266 0.39 -6.08 19.03
CA PHE A 266 0.80 -7.42 18.61
C PHE A 266 2.25 -7.49 18.10
N ILE A 267 2.87 -6.35 17.85
CA ILE A 267 4.23 -6.27 17.27
C ILE A 267 5.27 -6.44 18.39
N ASN A 268 6.23 -7.33 18.15
CA ASN A 268 7.39 -7.43 19.02
C ASN A 268 8.28 -6.18 18.85
N GLN A 269 8.59 -5.51 19.95
CA GLN A 269 9.43 -4.30 19.98
C GLN A 269 10.85 -4.53 19.44
N THR A 270 11.31 -5.79 19.36
CA THR A 270 12.63 -6.13 18.81
C THR A 270 12.63 -6.31 17.30
N PHE A 271 11.48 -6.18 16.63
CA PHE A 271 11.41 -6.31 15.17
C PHE A 271 12.15 -5.18 14.47
N SER A 272 12.94 -5.55 13.46
CA SER A 272 13.43 -4.57 12.49
C SER A 272 12.27 -3.97 11.67
N SER A 273 12.54 -2.86 10.98
CA SER A 273 11.55 -2.23 10.10
C SER A 273 10.98 -3.20 9.08
N LEU A 274 11.82 -4.04 8.45
CA LEU A 274 11.38 -5.07 7.52
C LEU A 274 10.50 -6.11 8.21
N GLN A 275 10.91 -6.59 9.38
CA GLN A 275 10.14 -7.59 10.13
C GLN A 275 8.77 -7.07 10.52
N ARG A 276 8.68 -5.79 10.93
CA ARG A 276 7.41 -5.12 11.22
C ARG A 276 6.52 -5.04 9.99
N VAL A 277 7.03 -4.51 8.89
CA VAL A 277 6.29 -4.43 7.60
C VAL A 277 5.80 -5.81 7.16
N PHE A 278 6.65 -6.82 7.31
CA PHE A 278 6.33 -8.19 6.95
C PHE A 278 5.27 -8.81 7.87
N PHE A 279 5.32 -8.51 9.17
CA PHE A 279 4.29 -8.90 10.14
C PHE A 279 2.94 -8.25 9.80
N GLU A 280 2.93 -6.94 9.61
CA GLU A 280 1.70 -6.18 9.32
C GLU A 280 1.00 -6.68 8.06
N ILE A 281 1.74 -6.88 6.95
CA ILE A 281 1.15 -7.35 5.69
C ILE A 281 0.60 -8.77 5.81
N ASN A 282 1.31 -9.65 6.53
CA ASN A 282 0.87 -11.01 6.78
C ASN A 282 -0.35 -11.05 7.69
N LEU A 283 -0.38 -10.24 8.78
CA LEU A 283 -1.54 -10.16 9.66
C LEU A 283 -2.75 -9.62 8.90
N MET A 284 -2.59 -8.51 8.17
CA MET A 284 -3.65 -7.93 7.34
C MET A 284 -4.23 -8.93 6.33
N SER A 285 -3.39 -9.81 5.76
CA SER A 285 -3.84 -10.86 4.83
C SER A 285 -4.76 -11.93 5.45
N LYS A 286 -4.87 -11.96 6.77
CA LYS A 286 -5.76 -12.89 7.51
C LYS A 286 -7.09 -12.26 7.89
N ALA A 287 -7.26 -10.97 7.63
CA ALA A 287 -8.51 -10.28 7.89
C ALA A 287 -9.66 -10.84 7.06
N TYR A 288 -10.86 -10.74 7.60
CA TYR A 288 -12.11 -10.98 6.88
C TYR A 288 -12.35 -9.92 5.79
N ALA A 289 -12.01 -8.67 6.11
CA ALA A 289 -12.07 -7.53 5.19
C ALA A 289 -10.94 -6.54 5.51
N ILE A 290 -10.42 -5.86 4.48
CA ILE A 290 -9.43 -4.79 4.60
C ILE A 290 -10.06 -3.49 4.11
N TYR A 291 -10.29 -2.55 5.00
CA TYR A 291 -10.68 -1.19 4.63
C TYR A 291 -9.44 -0.33 4.41
N SER A 292 -9.34 0.29 3.24
CA SER A 292 -8.16 1.09 2.87
C SER A 292 -8.51 2.17 1.84
N PRO A 293 -7.58 3.09 1.51
CA PRO A 293 -7.71 3.90 0.31
C PRO A 293 -7.66 3.03 -0.94
N LYS A 294 -8.36 3.44 -2.00
CA LYS A 294 -8.40 2.72 -3.29
C LYS A 294 -7.01 2.45 -3.88
N VAL A 295 -6.07 3.37 -3.66
CA VAL A 295 -4.70 3.29 -4.19
C VAL A 295 -3.70 2.94 -3.08
N SER A 296 -3.83 1.76 -2.49
CA SER A 296 -2.88 1.26 -1.49
C SER A 296 -2.20 -0.03 -1.95
N ALA A 297 -0.94 0.06 -2.35
CA ALA A 297 -0.14 -1.10 -2.74
C ALA A 297 0.05 -2.10 -1.59
N PHE A 298 0.13 -1.62 -0.35
CA PHE A 298 0.31 -2.46 0.83
C PHE A 298 -0.93 -3.32 1.11
N SER A 299 -2.13 -2.72 1.11
CA SER A 299 -3.39 -3.45 1.29
C SER A 299 -3.64 -4.44 0.16
N ARG A 300 -3.33 -4.05 -1.08
CA ARG A 300 -3.47 -4.94 -2.24
C ARG A 300 -2.51 -6.12 -2.18
N ALA A 301 -1.27 -5.93 -1.71
CA ALA A 301 -0.36 -7.05 -1.49
C ALA A 301 -0.89 -8.00 -0.41
N ALA A 302 -1.47 -7.48 0.67
CA ALA A 302 -2.14 -8.30 1.69
C ALA A 302 -3.34 -9.09 1.10
N MET A 303 -4.14 -8.47 0.24
CA MET A 303 -5.22 -9.15 -0.50
C MET A 303 -4.68 -10.29 -1.37
N MET A 304 -3.61 -10.08 -2.14
CA MET A 304 -2.97 -11.14 -2.94
C MET A 304 -2.48 -12.30 -2.07
N ILE A 305 -1.89 -12.00 -0.89
CA ILE A 305 -1.44 -13.02 0.07
C ILE A 305 -2.63 -13.78 0.67
N SER A 306 -3.77 -13.13 0.86
CA SER A 306 -4.98 -13.78 1.36
C SER A 306 -5.55 -14.82 0.38
N GLY A 307 -5.39 -14.59 -0.92
CA GLY A 307 -5.98 -15.38 -1.99
C GLY A 307 -7.48 -15.16 -2.15
N LYS A 308 -8.00 -14.05 -1.65
CA LYS A 308 -9.41 -13.68 -1.69
C LYS A 308 -9.54 -12.19 -1.96
N ASP A 309 -10.63 -11.79 -2.60
CA ASP A 309 -10.99 -10.37 -2.73
C ASP A 309 -11.63 -9.90 -1.41
N ILE A 310 -10.78 -9.35 -0.55
CA ILE A 310 -11.15 -8.85 0.79
C ILE A 310 -10.91 -7.34 0.92
N LEU A 311 -10.53 -6.67 -0.17
CA LEU A 311 -10.19 -5.26 -0.15
C LEU A 311 -11.44 -4.40 -0.42
N ILE A 312 -11.75 -3.52 0.53
CA ILE A 312 -12.86 -2.58 0.43
C ILE A 312 -12.30 -1.17 0.48
N ALA A 313 -12.41 -0.45 -0.63
CA ALA A 313 -12.03 0.95 -0.65
C ALA A 313 -13.11 1.79 0.06
N TYR A 314 -12.70 2.69 0.95
CA TYR A 314 -13.66 3.55 1.66
C TYR A 314 -14.42 4.47 0.70
N GLU A 315 -13.84 4.77 -0.44
CA GLU A 315 -14.45 5.57 -1.51
C GLU A 315 -15.63 4.85 -2.18
N ASP A 316 -15.67 3.53 -2.10
CA ASP A 316 -16.77 2.72 -2.63
C ASP A 316 -17.92 2.56 -1.59
N ILE A 317 -17.64 2.88 -0.31
CA ILE A 317 -18.62 2.82 0.79
C ILE A 317 -19.37 4.14 0.95
N PHE A 318 -18.65 5.24 0.83
CA PHE A 318 -19.15 6.59 1.05
C PHE A 318 -19.05 7.41 -0.25
N ASN A 319 -20.13 7.96 -0.71
CA ASN A 319 -20.12 8.89 -1.84
C ASN A 319 -19.39 10.21 -1.49
N VAL A 320 -19.23 11.09 -2.45
CA VAL A 320 -18.47 12.35 -2.29
C VAL A 320 -19.08 13.24 -1.21
N GLN A 321 -20.43 13.37 -1.18
CA GLN A 321 -21.13 14.18 -0.19
C GLN A 321 -21.00 13.60 1.21
N GLU A 322 -21.20 12.29 1.36
CA GLU A 322 -21.05 11.62 2.65
C GLU A 322 -19.66 11.81 3.24
N ARG A 323 -18.59 11.67 2.42
CA ARG A 323 -17.21 11.89 2.87
C ARG A 323 -16.97 13.34 3.32
N PHE A 324 -17.51 14.30 2.58
CA PHE A 324 -17.44 15.72 2.96
C PHE A 324 -18.09 15.94 4.33
N ASP A 325 -19.31 15.45 4.52
CA ASP A 325 -20.09 15.63 5.75
C ASP A 325 -19.47 14.90 6.94
N ILE A 326 -18.88 13.71 6.72
CA ILE A 326 -18.18 12.94 7.76
C ILE A 326 -17.00 13.73 8.29
N ILE A 327 -16.16 14.29 7.40
CA ILE A 327 -15.01 15.10 7.82
C ILE A 327 -15.49 16.34 8.55
N GLN A 328 -16.47 17.06 8.01
CA GLN A 328 -16.99 18.27 8.63
C GLN A 328 -17.49 18.04 10.06
N ARG A 329 -18.20 16.94 10.30
CA ARG A 329 -18.75 16.62 11.64
C ARG A 329 -17.70 16.17 12.64
N ASN A 330 -16.66 15.48 12.20
CA ASN A 330 -15.72 14.77 13.08
C ASN A 330 -14.33 15.42 13.15
N LEU A 331 -14.07 16.52 12.41
CA LEU A 331 -12.74 17.10 12.19
C LEU A 331 -11.93 17.31 13.50
N PHE A 332 -12.56 17.74 14.56
CA PHE A 332 -11.90 18.00 15.84
C PHE A 332 -12.21 16.96 16.93
N SER A 333 -13.07 16.00 16.63
CA SER A 333 -13.56 15.04 17.63
C SER A 333 -12.46 14.12 18.17
N LEU A 334 -11.48 13.76 17.33
CA LEU A 334 -10.43 12.81 17.67
C LEU A 334 -9.18 13.45 18.32
N GLY A 335 -9.14 14.78 18.44
CA GLY A 335 -7.99 15.50 19.00
C GLY A 335 -6.68 15.24 18.23
N LEU A 336 -6.75 15.07 16.91
CA LEU A 336 -5.59 14.85 16.04
C LEU A 336 -4.64 16.05 16.08
N ASN A 337 -3.41 15.86 15.62
CA ASN A 337 -2.44 16.96 15.50
C ASN A 337 -2.77 17.85 14.29
N ASP A 338 -2.16 19.04 14.26
CA ASP A 338 -2.42 20.08 13.27
C ASP A 338 -2.22 19.59 11.82
N LEU A 339 -1.19 18.78 11.54
CA LEU A 339 -0.92 18.27 10.19
C LEU A 339 -1.97 17.26 9.74
N GLN A 340 -2.51 16.42 10.64
CA GLN A 340 -3.62 15.54 10.35
C GLN A 340 -4.90 16.34 10.06
N ILE A 341 -5.19 17.37 10.87
CA ILE A 341 -6.32 18.29 10.66
C ILE A 341 -6.17 19.01 9.32
N ALA A 342 -4.98 19.57 9.03
CA ALA A 342 -4.69 20.21 7.76
C ALA A 342 -4.97 19.29 6.57
N ARG A 343 -4.56 18.03 6.69
CA ARG A 343 -4.76 17.04 5.64
C ARG A 343 -6.22 16.65 5.45
N SER A 344 -6.98 16.47 6.52
CA SER A 344 -8.43 16.24 6.44
C SER A 344 -9.16 17.42 5.79
N LEU A 345 -8.78 18.65 6.13
CA LEU A 345 -9.30 19.87 5.49
C LEU A 345 -8.92 19.95 4.00
N PHE A 346 -7.70 19.62 3.63
CA PHE A 346 -7.32 19.59 2.22
C PHE A 346 -8.11 18.52 1.45
N TYR A 347 -8.33 17.35 2.03
CA TYR A 347 -9.19 16.34 1.41
C TYR A 347 -10.64 16.85 1.30
N GLN A 348 -11.16 17.52 2.33
CA GLN A 348 -12.48 18.17 2.29
C GLN A 348 -12.56 19.24 1.19
N TYR A 349 -11.50 20.03 0.98
CA TYR A 349 -11.39 20.96 -0.14
C TYR A 349 -11.51 20.24 -1.49
N THR A 350 -10.77 19.14 -1.70
CA THR A 350 -10.88 18.38 -2.96
C THR A 350 -12.28 17.80 -3.19
N LEU A 351 -12.96 17.39 -2.12
CA LEU A 351 -14.37 16.95 -2.18
C LEU A 351 -15.31 18.10 -2.52
N SER A 352 -15.10 19.31 -1.96
CA SER A 352 -15.92 20.49 -2.25
C SER A 352 -15.85 20.90 -3.72
N LEU A 353 -14.68 20.77 -4.35
CA LEU A 353 -14.52 20.97 -5.80
C LEU A 353 -15.29 19.93 -6.61
N LYS A 354 -15.22 18.65 -6.23
CA LYS A 354 -15.98 17.56 -6.86
C LYS A 354 -17.50 17.76 -6.73
N LEU A 355 -17.95 18.38 -5.63
CA LEU A 355 -19.34 18.74 -5.38
C LEU A 355 -19.77 20.03 -6.10
N LYS A 356 -18.84 20.71 -6.80
CA LYS A 356 -19.08 21.99 -7.47
C LYS A 356 -19.61 23.08 -6.52
N MET A 357 -19.11 23.10 -5.29
CA MET A 357 -19.45 24.14 -4.32
C MET A 357 -18.92 25.51 -4.78
N PRO A 358 -19.51 26.62 -4.30
CA PRO A 358 -19.00 27.96 -4.60
C PRO A 358 -17.51 28.10 -4.26
N LEU A 359 -16.72 28.69 -5.15
CA LEU A 359 -15.27 28.76 -5.03
C LEU A 359 -14.81 29.42 -3.72
N ASN A 360 -15.51 30.47 -3.29
CA ASN A 360 -15.21 31.11 -2.00
C ASN A 360 -15.32 30.15 -0.81
N ILE A 361 -16.27 29.22 -0.82
CA ILE A 361 -16.42 28.19 0.22
C ILE A 361 -15.26 27.20 0.15
N CYS A 362 -14.89 26.74 -1.07
CA CYS A 362 -13.75 25.86 -1.28
C CYS A 362 -12.46 26.51 -0.76
N LEU A 363 -12.21 27.77 -1.10
CA LEU A 363 -11.02 28.51 -0.67
C LEU A 363 -10.99 28.75 0.86
N GLU A 364 -12.12 28.95 1.51
CA GLU A 364 -12.16 29.06 2.98
C GLU A 364 -11.75 27.75 3.67
N ILE A 365 -12.11 26.60 3.13
CA ILE A 365 -11.65 25.30 3.64
C ILE A 365 -10.13 25.17 3.46
N LEU A 366 -9.62 25.56 2.30
CA LEU A 366 -8.18 25.48 2.00
C LEU A 366 -7.36 26.46 2.85
N LYS A 367 -7.86 27.67 3.11
CA LYS A 367 -7.22 28.63 4.04
C LYS A 367 -7.13 28.07 5.46
N LYS A 368 -8.17 27.35 5.92
CA LYS A 368 -8.12 26.64 7.20
C LYS A 368 -7.07 25.54 7.18
N ALA A 369 -6.92 24.76 6.09
CA ALA A 369 -5.85 23.78 5.97
C ALA A 369 -4.47 24.45 6.08
N LEU A 370 -4.25 25.56 5.38
CA LEU A 370 -3.00 26.34 5.46
C LEU A 370 -2.74 26.90 6.88
N TYR A 371 -3.77 27.23 7.64
CA TYR A 371 -3.59 27.69 9.03
C TYR A 371 -2.96 26.60 9.91
N PHE A 372 -3.32 25.34 9.72
CA PHE A 372 -2.79 24.20 10.47
C PHE A 372 -1.46 23.66 9.90
N ASP A 373 -1.17 23.89 8.61
CA ASP A 373 0.10 23.49 7.95
C ASP A 373 0.67 24.71 7.19
N ARG A 374 1.24 25.64 7.94
CA ARG A 374 1.67 26.96 7.45
C ARG A 374 2.79 26.89 6.41
N ASP A 375 3.59 25.82 6.45
CA ASP A 375 4.74 25.63 5.58
C ASP A 375 4.42 24.83 4.31
N ASN A 376 3.14 24.57 4.06
CA ASN A 376 2.69 23.84 2.90
C ASN A 376 2.54 24.74 1.67
N ASP A 377 3.57 24.79 0.84
CA ASP A 377 3.59 25.61 -0.36
C ASP A 377 2.50 25.23 -1.37
N ALA A 378 2.12 23.95 -1.42
CA ALA A 378 1.05 23.50 -2.30
C ALA A 378 -0.28 24.19 -1.96
N TYR A 379 -0.63 24.31 -0.66
CA TYR A 379 -1.85 24.97 -0.27
C TYR A 379 -1.85 26.47 -0.60
N ARG A 380 -0.68 27.12 -0.48
CA ARG A 380 -0.49 28.54 -0.87
C ARG A 380 -0.73 28.75 -2.36
N ILE A 381 -0.12 27.89 -3.20
CA ILE A 381 -0.27 27.95 -4.66
C ILE A 381 -1.73 27.79 -5.06
N TYR A 382 -2.44 26.80 -4.53
CA TYR A 382 -3.86 26.62 -4.82
C TYR A 382 -4.74 27.81 -4.40
N ILE A 383 -4.37 28.58 -3.38
CA ILE A 383 -5.09 29.79 -2.98
C ILE A 383 -4.80 30.95 -3.95
N ILE A 384 -3.61 31.04 -4.50
CA ILE A 384 -3.19 32.14 -5.39
C ILE A 384 -3.72 31.91 -6.81
N ASP A 385 -3.75 30.67 -7.28
CA ASP A 385 -4.13 30.31 -8.65
C ASP A 385 -5.65 30.28 -8.87
N ASN A 386 -6.46 30.34 -7.81
CA ASN A 386 -7.92 30.34 -7.85
C ASN A 386 -8.53 31.58 -7.16
#